data_54f76029200dc50c5f31c11939896aca
#
_entry.id   54f76029200dc50c5f31c11939896aca
#
_cell.length_a   1.000
_cell.length_b   1.000
_cell.length_c   1.000
_cell.angle_alpha   90.00
_cell.angle_beta   90.00
_cell.angle_gamma   90.00
#
_symmetry.space_group_name_H-M   'P 1'
#
loop_
_entity.id
_entity.type
_entity.pdbx_description
1 polymer ?
#
loop_
_entity_poly.entity_id
_entity_poly.type
_entity_poly.pdbx_seq_one_letter_code
_entity_poly.pdbx_strand_id
1 'polypeptide(L)'
;HNPNSRRLIVTGWNPAEANQVALPPCHTLFQFYVAPSTGSGQAGKLSCQLYQRSADVFLGVPFNIASYALLTMMIAQVCDLGLGDFVWTGGDCHLYSNHLEQTDLQLSREPLPLATMRLNPDVKDIFGFKFEDFTLENYQSHAAIKAPVAV
;
A
#
# COMPACT_ATOMS: atom_id res chain seq x y z
N HIS A 1 7.89 -17.16 11.42
CA HIS A 1 8.52 -18.46 11.71
C HIS A 1 9.52 -18.92 10.63
N ASN A 2 9.40 -18.46 9.37
CA ASN A 2 10.35 -18.75 8.30
C ASN A 2 10.48 -17.54 7.37
N PRO A 3 11.38 -16.61 7.67
CA PRO A 3 11.57 -15.39 6.87
C PRO A 3 12.11 -15.69 5.45
N ASN A 4 12.75 -16.84 5.26
CA ASN A 4 13.28 -17.27 3.95
C ASN A 4 12.23 -17.95 3.07
N SER A 5 10.98 -18.03 3.51
CA SER A 5 9.91 -18.65 2.73
C SER A 5 9.60 -17.83 1.47
N ARG A 6 9.47 -18.54 0.35
CA ARG A 6 8.96 -17.96 -0.92
C ARG A 6 7.44 -18.08 -1.05
N ARG A 7 6.75 -18.43 0.05
CA ARG A 7 5.30 -18.65 0.11
C ARG A 7 4.61 -17.62 1.02
N LEU A 8 5.23 -16.48 1.26
CA LEU A 8 4.64 -15.36 2.01
C LEU A 8 3.68 -14.59 1.10
N ILE A 9 2.64 -15.27 0.64
CA ILE A 9 1.67 -14.76 -0.34
C ILE A 9 0.30 -14.72 0.31
N VAL A 10 -0.42 -13.61 0.09
CA VAL A 10 -1.83 -13.47 0.43
C VAL A 10 -2.58 -13.17 -0.86
N THR A 11 -3.67 -13.87 -1.10
CA THR A 11 -4.56 -13.61 -2.25
C THR A 11 -5.96 -13.32 -1.76
N GLY A 12 -6.55 -12.27 -2.32
CA GLY A 12 -7.97 -11.95 -2.16
C GLY A 12 -8.84 -12.54 -3.29
N TRP A 13 -8.21 -13.09 -4.33
CA TRP A 13 -8.93 -13.62 -5.49
C TRP A 13 -9.35 -15.07 -5.26
N ASN A 14 -10.66 -15.30 -5.22
CA ASN A 14 -11.25 -16.63 -5.23
C ASN A 14 -12.06 -16.83 -6.52
N PRO A 15 -11.58 -17.63 -7.49
CA PRO A 15 -12.29 -17.83 -8.77
C PRO A 15 -13.70 -18.40 -8.61
N ALA A 16 -13.93 -19.23 -7.59
CA ALA A 16 -15.24 -19.84 -7.34
C ALA A 16 -16.30 -18.82 -6.86
N GLU A 17 -15.88 -17.71 -6.29
CA GLU A 17 -16.75 -16.69 -5.69
C GLU A 17 -16.72 -15.35 -6.45
N ALA A 18 -15.83 -15.20 -7.43
CA ALA A 18 -15.59 -13.93 -8.11
C ALA A 18 -16.86 -13.30 -8.72
N ASN A 19 -17.82 -14.14 -9.15
CA ASN A 19 -19.10 -13.70 -9.72
C ASN A 19 -20.21 -13.51 -8.66
N GLN A 20 -19.92 -13.78 -7.39
CA GLN A 20 -20.89 -13.72 -6.30
C GLN A 20 -20.70 -12.48 -5.42
N VAL A 21 -19.61 -11.74 -5.60
CA VAL A 21 -19.31 -10.54 -4.84
C VAL A 21 -19.71 -9.29 -5.62
N ALA A 22 -20.12 -8.24 -4.91
CA ALA A 22 -20.55 -6.99 -5.52
C ALA A 22 -19.43 -6.35 -6.36
N LEU A 23 -18.17 -6.44 -5.90
CA LEU A 23 -16.98 -5.99 -6.62
C LEU A 23 -15.84 -6.97 -6.37
N PRO A 24 -15.36 -7.69 -7.39
CA PRO A 24 -14.20 -8.56 -7.24
C PRO A 24 -12.95 -7.78 -6.83
N PRO A 25 -12.09 -8.35 -5.96
CA PRO A 25 -10.90 -7.65 -5.46
C PRO A 25 -10.01 -7.11 -6.57
N CYS A 26 -9.71 -5.81 -6.53
CA CYS A 26 -8.76 -5.18 -7.47
C CYS A 26 -7.32 -5.52 -7.10
N HIS A 27 -6.95 -5.45 -5.82
CA HIS A 27 -5.67 -5.93 -5.29
C HIS A 27 -5.74 -7.44 -5.10
N THR A 28 -5.35 -8.14 -6.15
CA THR A 28 -5.58 -9.58 -6.31
C THR A 28 -4.71 -10.42 -5.41
N LEU A 29 -3.43 -10.05 -5.30
CA LEU A 29 -2.47 -10.71 -4.42
C LEU A 29 -1.37 -9.75 -3.99
N PHE A 30 -0.77 -10.05 -2.85
CA PHE A 30 0.49 -9.43 -2.45
C PHE A 30 1.42 -10.46 -1.83
N GLN A 31 2.71 -10.21 -1.95
CA GLN A 31 3.76 -11.09 -1.49
C GLN A 31 4.79 -10.33 -0.68
N PHE A 32 5.23 -10.92 0.43
CA PHE A 32 6.34 -10.39 1.21
C PHE A 32 7.65 -11.12 0.89
N TYR A 33 8.72 -10.36 0.99
CA TYR A 33 10.09 -10.85 0.90
C TYR A 33 10.91 -10.25 2.03
N VAL A 34 11.67 -11.09 2.73
CA VAL A 34 12.60 -10.63 3.75
C VAL A 34 14.02 -10.73 3.18
N ALA A 35 14.63 -9.58 2.90
CA ALA A 35 16.03 -9.51 2.55
C ALA A 35 16.88 -9.84 3.79
N PRO A 36 17.86 -10.74 3.68
CA PRO A 36 18.75 -11.04 4.81
C PRO A 36 19.55 -9.79 5.22
N SER A 37 19.91 -9.72 6.49
CA SER A 37 20.81 -8.67 6.96
C SER A 37 22.21 -8.83 6.32
N THR A 38 22.83 -7.71 5.97
CA THR A 38 24.16 -7.68 5.35
C THR A 38 25.29 -7.49 6.37
N GLY A 39 24.96 -7.42 7.69
CA GLY A 39 25.95 -7.20 8.75
C GLY A 39 25.49 -7.77 10.09
N SER A 40 26.45 -8.01 11.00
CA SER A 40 26.17 -8.45 12.36
C SER A 40 25.37 -7.37 13.12
N GLY A 41 24.22 -7.75 13.67
CA GLY A 41 23.38 -6.85 14.48
C GLY A 41 22.35 -6.03 13.71
N GLN A 42 22.22 -6.18 12.39
CA GLN A 42 21.14 -5.58 11.62
C GLN A 42 19.99 -6.58 11.41
N ALA A 43 18.76 -6.13 11.62
CA ALA A 43 17.58 -6.90 11.24
C ALA A 43 17.48 -7.02 9.70
N GLY A 44 16.89 -8.11 9.21
CA GLY A 44 16.50 -8.20 7.80
C GLY A 44 15.50 -7.09 7.43
N LYS A 45 15.30 -6.86 6.13
CA LYS A 45 14.34 -5.86 5.62
C LYS A 45 13.14 -6.53 4.97
N LEU A 46 11.95 -6.09 5.35
CA LEU A 46 10.68 -6.55 4.77
C LEU A 46 10.32 -5.71 3.56
N SER A 47 10.17 -6.36 2.41
CA SER A 47 9.62 -5.78 1.18
C SER A 47 8.26 -6.39 0.89
N CYS A 48 7.41 -5.64 0.19
CA CYS A 48 6.09 -6.10 -0.25
C CYS A 48 5.90 -5.79 -1.73
N GLN A 49 5.40 -6.76 -2.48
CA GLN A 49 4.92 -6.55 -3.85
C GLN A 49 3.41 -6.76 -3.89
N LEU A 50 2.70 -5.75 -4.39
CA LEU A 50 1.27 -5.81 -4.67
C LEU A 50 1.03 -5.96 -6.17
N TYR A 51 0.21 -6.95 -6.57
CA TYR A 51 -0.37 -7.01 -7.90
C TYR A 51 -1.84 -6.57 -7.85
N GLN A 52 -2.14 -5.49 -8.57
CA GLN A 52 -3.47 -4.91 -8.71
C GLN A 52 -3.97 -5.13 -10.14
N ARG A 53 -4.99 -5.99 -10.33
CA ARG A 53 -5.50 -6.36 -11.66
C ARG A 53 -6.21 -5.22 -12.39
N SER A 54 -6.81 -4.29 -11.64
CA SER A 54 -7.58 -3.16 -12.14
C SER A 54 -7.26 -1.94 -11.29
N ALA A 55 -6.82 -0.86 -11.91
CA ALA A 55 -6.19 0.26 -11.24
C ALA A 55 -6.68 1.60 -11.80
N ASP A 56 -7.66 2.21 -11.11
CA ASP A 56 -8.02 3.61 -11.32
C ASP A 56 -6.87 4.49 -10.83
N VAL A 57 -6.11 5.04 -11.77
CA VAL A 57 -4.88 5.77 -11.44
C VAL A 57 -5.12 7.11 -10.78
N PHE A 58 -6.32 7.70 -10.93
CA PHE A 58 -6.63 8.99 -10.33
C PHE A 58 -7.13 8.87 -8.89
N LEU A 59 -8.18 8.08 -8.64
CA LEU A 59 -8.78 7.96 -7.30
C LEU A 59 -8.25 6.76 -6.51
N GLY A 60 -8.15 5.59 -7.14
CA GLY A 60 -7.90 4.33 -6.42
C GLY A 60 -6.44 4.09 -6.05
N VAL A 61 -5.54 4.18 -7.02
CA VAL A 61 -4.12 3.80 -6.87
C VAL A 61 -3.41 4.51 -5.70
N PRO A 62 -3.57 5.83 -5.47
CA PRO A 62 -2.90 6.50 -4.34
C PRO A 62 -3.28 5.89 -3.00
N PHE A 63 -4.55 5.58 -2.77
CA PHE A 63 -5.02 4.93 -1.54
C PHE A 63 -4.52 3.49 -1.43
N ASN A 64 -4.49 2.74 -2.54
CA ASN A 64 -3.99 1.37 -2.53
C ASN A 64 -2.51 1.32 -2.17
N ILE A 65 -1.69 2.19 -2.75
CA ILE A 65 -0.26 2.32 -2.42
C ILE A 65 -0.08 2.68 -0.95
N ALA A 66 -0.77 3.71 -0.46
CA ALA A 66 -0.67 4.15 0.93
C ALA A 66 -1.06 3.02 1.91
N SER A 67 -2.15 2.29 1.64
CA SER A 67 -2.63 1.21 2.49
C SER A 67 -1.63 0.06 2.60
N TYR A 68 -1.05 -0.39 1.48
CA TYR A 68 -0.10 -1.50 1.50
C TYR A 68 1.29 -1.10 1.98
N ALA A 69 1.70 0.15 1.75
CA ALA A 69 2.90 0.70 2.37
C ALA A 69 2.77 0.71 3.90
N LEU A 70 1.62 1.19 4.42
CA LEU A 70 1.33 1.17 5.86
C LEU A 70 1.29 -0.27 6.41
N LEU A 71 0.61 -1.20 5.72
CA LEU A 71 0.60 -2.61 6.11
C LEU A 71 2.01 -3.19 6.19
N THR A 72 2.87 -2.84 5.23
CA THR A 72 4.28 -3.27 5.23
C THR A 72 5.03 -2.74 6.46
N MET A 73 4.80 -1.47 6.83
CA MET A 73 5.38 -0.88 8.04
C MET A 73 4.91 -1.61 9.31
N MET A 74 3.61 -1.86 9.43
CA MET A 74 3.03 -2.57 10.58
C MET A 74 3.63 -3.97 10.73
N ILE A 75 3.69 -4.75 9.64
CA ILE A 75 4.25 -6.11 9.67
C ILE A 75 5.75 -6.09 9.96
N ALA A 76 6.49 -5.15 9.37
CA ALA A 76 7.92 -5.01 9.65
C ALA A 76 8.16 -4.77 11.15
N GLN A 77 7.40 -3.86 11.77
CA GLN A 77 7.52 -3.55 13.19
C GLN A 77 7.22 -4.76 14.09
N VAL A 78 6.10 -5.46 13.88
CA VAL A 78 5.74 -6.60 14.73
C VAL A 78 6.61 -7.84 14.51
N CYS A 79 7.36 -7.88 13.41
CA CYS A 79 8.33 -8.92 13.09
C CYS A 79 9.78 -8.53 13.43
N ASP A 80 10.00 -7.35 14.00
CA ASP A 80 11.33 -6.78 14.30
C ASP A 80 12.25 -6.75 13.07
N LEU A 81 11.69 -6.27 11.95
CA LEU A 81 12.37 -6.13 10.66
C LEU A 81 12.50 -4.66 10.29
N GLY A 82 13.55 -4.33 9.56
CA GLY A 82 13.65 -3.04 8.87
C GLY A 82 12.70 -2.96 7.68
N LEU A 83 12.44 -1.74 7.20
CA LEU A 83 11.68 -1.52 5.98
C LEU A 83 12.56 -1.76 4.75
N GLY A 84 12.04 -2.53 3.81
CA GLY A 84 12.54 -2.70 2.46
C GLY A 84 11.72 -1.90 1.45
N ASP A 85 11.56 -2.45 0.25
CA ASP A 85 10.85 -1.80 -0.84
C ASP A 85 9.36 -2.17 -0.84
N PHE A 86 8.52 -1.21 -1.21
CA PHE A 86 7.16 -1.48 -1.64
C PHE A 86 7.10 -1.39 -3.17
N VAL A 87 6.74 -2.50 -3.82
CA VAL A 87 6.62 -2.62 -5.28
C VAL A 87 5.15 -2.75 -5.65
N TRP A 88 4.64 -1.79 -6.39
CA TRP A 88 3.29 -1.84 -6.94
C TRP A 88 3.33 -2.25 -8.41
N THR A 89 2.51 -3.22 -8.78
CA THR A 89 2.35 -3.70 -10.15
C THR A 89 0.90 -3.57 -10.56
N GLY A 90 0.62 -2.72 -11.54
CA GLY A 90 -0.70 -2.56 -12.14
C GLY A 90 -0.87 -3.45 -13.36
N GLY A 91 -2.00 -4.15 -13.44
CA GLY A 91 -2.47 -4.86 -14.63
C GLY A 91 -3.14 -3.89 -15.60
N ASP A 92 -4.47 -3.80 -15.54
CA ASP A 92 -5.23 -2.79 -16.29
C ASP A 92 -5.18 -1.46 -15.52
N CYS A 93 -4.30 -0.56 -15.97
CA CYS A 93 -4.17 0.80 -15.44
C CYS A 93 -4.96 1.74 -16.33
N HIS A 94 -5.96 2.42 -15.79
CA HIS A 94 -6.86 3.28 -16.55
C HIS A 94 -7.12 4.61 -15.86
N LEU A 95 -7.39 5.61 -16.67
CA LEU A 95 -7.92 6.91 -16.28
C LEU A 95 -9.33 7.04 -16.86
N TYR A 96 -10.30 7.25 -16.00
CA TYR A 96 -11.68 7.44 -16.44
C TYR A 96 -11.85 8.76 -17.21
N SER A 97 -12.66 8.73 -18.27
CA SER A 97 -12.89 9.90 -19.13
C SER A 97 -13.49 11.12 -18.40
N ASN A 98 -14.20 10.88 -17.30
CA ASN A 98 -14.75 11.93 -16.43
C ASN A 98 -13.75 12.49 -15.39
N HIS A 99 -12.48 12.06 -15.46
CA HIS A 99 -11.40 12.54 -14.58
C HIS A 99 -10.30 13.32 -15.32
N LEU A 100 -10.45 13.58 -16.62
CA LEU A 100 -9.42 14.25 -17.42
C LEU A 100 -9.11 15.67 -16.91
N GLU A 101 -10.14 16.49 -16.68
CA GLU A 101 -9.96 17.86 -16.16
C GLU A 101 -9.32 17.86 -14.76
N GLN A 102 -9.72 16.95 -13.90
CA GLN A 102 -9.16 16.78 -12.55
C GLN A 102 -7.69 16.36 -12.60
N THR A 103 -7.34 15.49 -13.55
CA THR A 103 -5.96 15.05 -13.77
C THR A 103 -5.10 16.20 -14.27
N ASP A 104 -5.57 16.98 -15.24
CA ASP A 104 -4.87 18.16 -15.75
C ASP A 104 -4.63 19.19 -14.63
N LEU A 105 -5.65 19.42 -13.79
CA LEU A 105 -5.51 20.28 -12.61
C LEU A 105 -4.47 19.75 -11.63
N GLN A 106 -4.44 18.43 -11.37
CA GLN A 106 -3.45 17.83 -10.49
C GLN A 106 -2.03 17.96 -11.06
N LEU A 107 -1.85 17.67 -12.36
CA LEU A 107 -0.56 17.76 -13.04
C LEU A 107 -0.02 19.21 -13.14
N SER A 108 -0.89 20.21 -13.04
CA SER A 108 -0.48 21.63 -13.02
C SER A 108 0.11 22.07 -11.67
N ARG A 109 0.03 21.23 -10.63
CA ARG A 109 0.48 21.57 -9.27
C ARG A 109 1.91 21.07 -9.04
N GLU A 110 2.71 21.89 -8.39
CA GLU A 110 4.05 21.46 -7.95
C GLU A 110 3.93 20.44 -6.81
N PRO A 111 4.69 19.33 -6.86
CA PRO A 111 4.72 18.37 -5.78
C PRO A 111 5.20 19.00 -4.47
N LEU A 112 4.53 18.68 -3.37
CA LEU A 112 4.92 19.11 -2.04
C LEU A 112 5.91 18.11 -1.41
N PRO A 113 6.65 18.50 -0.36
CA PRO A 113 7.51 17.58 0.39
C PRO A 113 6.73 16.36 0.89
N LEU A 114 7.38 15.20 0.86
CA LEU A 114 6.76 13.96 1.33
C LEU A 114 6.55 13.99 2.84
N ALA A 115 5.39 13.50 3.27
CA ALA A 115 5.11 13.26 4.67
C ALA A 115 5.84 12.02 5.19
N THR A 116 5.98 11.93 6.52
CA THR A 116 6.54 10.76 7.20
C THR A 116 5.47 10.11 8.05
N MET A 117 5.25 8.81 7.86
CA MET A 117 4.40 8.01 8.73
C MET A 117 5.24 7.44 9.89
N ARG A 118 4.75 7.62 11.12
CA ARG A 118 5.30 6.97 12.32
C ARG A 118 4.27 6.09 12.98
N LEU A 119 4.73 4.94 13.45
CA LEU A 119 3.93 3.99 14.22
C LEU A 119 4.38 4.05 15.68
N ASN A 120 3.44 3.86 16.59
CA ASN A 120 3.74 3.68 18.01
C ASN A 120 4.65 2.44 18.19
N PRO A 121 5.91 2.61 18.65
CA PRO A 121 6.88 1.52 18.73
C PRO A 121 6.52 0.45 19.78
N ASP A 122 5.61 0.76 20.70
CA ASP A 122 5.20 -0.16 21.77
C ASP A 122 4.23 -1.24 21.29
N VAL A 123 3.60 -1.06 20.12
CA VAL A 123 2.69 -2.05 19.55
C VAL A 123 3.51 -3.20 18.95
N LYS A 124 3.31 -4.42 19.48
CA LYS A 124 4.02 -5.65 19.08
C LYS A 124 3.12 -6.73 18.49
N ASP A 125 1.83 -6.49 18.42
CA ASP A 125 0.83 -7.37 17.82
C ASP A 125 0.14 -6.64 16.67
N ILE A 126 0.03 -7.30 15.51
CA ILE A 126 -0.60 -6.74 14.31
C ILE A 126 -2.06 -6.34 14.56
N PHE A 127 -2.76 -7.07 15.42
CA PHE A 127 -4.14 -6.78 15.81
C PHE A 127 -4.26 -5.78 16.98
N GLY A 128 -3.13 -5.39 17.55
CA GLY A 128 -3.06 -4.41 18.65
C GLY A 128 -3.07 -2.96 18.20
N PHE A 129 -2.84 -2.68 16.93
CA PHE A 129 -2.84 -1.32 16.41
C PHE A 129 -4.21 -0.66 16.50
N LYS A 130 -4.22 0.60 16.93
CA LYS A 130 -5.37 1.50 16.96
C LYS A 130 -5.07 2.73 16.13
N PHE A 131 -6.09 3.52 15.81
CA PHE A 131 -5.92 4.74 15.01
C PHE A 131 -4.90 5.71 15.62
N GLU A 132 -4.87 5.83 16.93
CA GLU A 132 -3.98 6.72 17.68
C GLU A 132 -2.50 6.31 17.63
N ASP A 133 -2.21 5.07 17.18
CA ASP A 133 -0.85 4.55 17.05
C ASP A 133 -0.17 5.01 15.75
N PHE A 134 -0.88 5.74 14.89
CA PHE A 134 -0.39 6.25 13.62
C PHE A 134 -0.26 7.77 13.68
N THR A 135 0.93 8.28 13.36
CA THR A 135 1.18 9.73 13.29
C THR A 135 1.73 10.09 11.92
N LEU A 136 1.02 10.96 11.21
CA LEU A 136 1.47 11.50 9.92
C LEU A 136 2.14 12.85 10.17
N GLU A 137 3.46 12.89 10.05
CA GLU A 137 4.29 14.08 10.28
C GLU A 137 4.53 14.85 8.98
N ASN A 138 4.59 16.16 9.07
CA ASN A 138 4.92 17.08 7.97
C ASN A 138 3.98 16.95 6.77
N TYR A 139 2.76 16.47 6.96
CA TYR A 139 1.80 16.37 5.87
C TYR A 139 1.30 17.75 5.44
N GLN A 140 1.45 18.01 4.15
CA GLN A 140 0.91 19.18 3.48
C GLN A 140 0.16 18.74 2.23
N SER A 141 -0.90 19.42 1.88
CA SER A 141 -1.65 19.14 0.66
C SER A 141 -2.15 20.41 0.00
N HIS A 142 -2.29 20.37 -1.32
CA HIS A 142 -3.08 21.34 -2.04
C HIS A 142 -4.57 21.18 -1.70
N ALA A 143 -5.38 22.15 -2.12
CA ALA A 143 -6.83 22.04 -2.00
C ALA A 143 -7.35 20.77 -2.69
N ALA A 144 -8.35 20.12 -2.08
CA ALA A 144 -8.93 18.89 -2.61
C ALA A 144 -9.48 19.09 -4.04
N ILE A 145 -9.27 18.08 -4.88
CA ILE A 145 -9.87 17.98 -6.21
C ILE A 145 -11.05 17.01 -6.11
N LYS A 146 -12.26 17.52 -6.29
CA LYS A 146 -13.45 16.68 -6.28
C LYS A 146 -13.59 15.96 -7.61
N ALA A 147 -13.81 14.65 -7.57
CA ALA A 147 -14.08 13.82 -8.73
C ALA A 147 -15.23 12.84 -8.42
N PRO A 148 -16.11 12.55 -9.38
CA PRO A 148 -17.15 11.55 -9.21
C PRO A 148 -16.50 10.14 -9.21
N VAL A 149 -17.01 9.24 -8.36
CA VAL A 149 -16.61 7.83 -8.44
C VAL A 149 -17.22 7.25 -9.72
N ALA A 150 -16.37 6.71 -10.59
CA ALA A 150 -16.82 5.98 -11.78
C ALA A 150 -17.14 4.52 -11.40
N VAL A 151 -18.24 4.00 -11.91
CA VAL A 151 -18.72 2.61 -11.72
C VAL A 151 -19.04 2.00 -13.06
#